data_4f6b3b98dea1bad45e22042c78cfccaa
#
_entry.id   4f6b3b98dea1bad45e22042c78cfccaa
#
_cell.length_a   1.000
_cell.length_b   1.000
_cell.length_c   1.000
_cell.angle_alpha   90.00
_cell.angle_beta   90.00
_cell.angle_gamma   90.00
#
_symmetry.space_group_name_H-M   'P 1'
#
loop_
_entity.id
_entity.type
_entity.pdbx_description
1 polymer ?
#
loop_
_entity_poly.entity_id
_entity_poly.type
_entity_poly.pdbx_seq_one_letter_code
_entity_poly.pdbx_strand_id
1 'polypeptide(L)'
;YFRSYWRCGELMDIKFKVTNLKKVLSQLNRLGKDMEVPFQEVVKGGGQLIRGEAIKSIQSGAKSGVLYQMYNPRREHRASAPGQAPASDTGNLVSKIIVKQKTKNIVNVESNADYSAFLEYGTSKMDPRPFMLPAFEKSKKPILNAVFKRVKSKIEEYTKWQILQLLYRQQY
;
A
#
# COMPACT_ATOMS: atom_id res chain seq x y z
N TYR A 1 -0.77 6.80 19.16
CA TYR A 1 -2.19 7.10 19.38
C TYR A 1 -2.79 7.57 18.06
N PHE A 2 -3.53 6.69 17.36
CA PHE A 2 -4.36 7.05 16.21
C PHE A 2 -5.77 7.29 16.72
N ARG A 3 -6.23 8.53 16.71
CA ARG A 3 -7.64 8.86 16.88
C ARG A 3 -8.21 9.13 15.49
N SER A 4 -8.93 8.16 14.95
CA SER A 4 -9.67 8.33 13.70
C SER A 4 -11.08 8.84 14.03
N TYR A 5 -11.37 10.07 13.65
CA TYR A 5 -12.74 10.59 13.60
C TYR A 5 -13.32 10.29 12.22
N TRP A 6 -14.35 9.47 12.15
CA TRP A 6 -15.03 9.15 10.91
C TRP A 6 -16.44 9.75 10.90
N ARG A 7 -16.77 10.50 9.87
CA ARG A 7 -18.15 10.85 9.52
C ARG A 7 -18.69 9.79 8.57
N CYS A 8 -19.91 9.35 8.83
CA CYS A 8 -20.66 8.43 7.97
C CYS A 8 -20.83 9.07 6.58
N GLY A 9 -20.31 8.43 5.53
CA GLY A 9 -20.40 8.91 4.14
C GLY A 9 -19.07 9.28 3.46
N GLU A 10 -17.93 9.23 4.17
CA GLU A 10 -16.63 9.46 3.54
C GLU A 10 -16.06 8.16 2.97
N LEU A 11 -15.53 8.25 1.75
CA LEU A 11 -14.75 7.19 1.11
C LEU A 11 -13.59 6.76 2.02
N MET A 12 -13.38 5.46 2.16
CA MET A 12 -12.27 4.92 2.95
C MET A 12 -10.94 5.30 2.28
N ASP A 13 -10.29 6.32 2.83
CA ASP A 13 -9.01 6.83 2.35
C ASP A 13 -7.92 6.48 3.38
N ILE A 14 -7.20 5.39 3.13
CA ILE A 14 -6.01 5.06 3.92
C ILE A 14 -4.84 5.86 3.38
N LYS A 15 -4.57 6.99 4.03
CA LYS A 15 -3.40 7.83 3.77
C LYS A 15 -2.21 7.30 4.55
N PHE A 16 -1.28 6.64 3.88
CA PHE A 16 0.00 6.42 4.52
C PHE A 16 1.00 7.52 4.12
N LYS A 17 1.59 8.12 5.12
CA LYS A 17 2.65 9.10 4.98
C LYS A 17 3.95 8.46 5.47
N VAL A 18 4.94 8.38 4.61
CA VAL A 18 6.29 7.97 5.04
C VAL A 18 6.93 9.16 5.78
N THR A 19 6.67 9.28 7.07
CA THR A 19 7.07 10.44 7.89
C THR A 19 8.57 10.59 8.04
N ASN A 20 9.32 9.49 8.05
CA ASN A 20 10.78 9.51 8.16
C ASN A 20 11.49 9.82 6.83
N LEU A 21 10.79 9.84 5.71
CA LEU A 21 11.37 10.13 4.40
C LEU A 21 11.94 11.56 4.34
N LYS A 22 11.28 12.55 4.97
CA LYS A 22 11.78 13.92 5.05
C LYS A 22 13.12 14.01 5.76
N LYS A 23 13.33 13.24 6.82
CA LYS A 23 14.59 13.21 7.58
C LYS A 23 15.71 12.60 6.74
N VAL A 24 15.42 11.51 6.05
CA VAL A 24 16.36 10.85 5.12
C VAL A 24 16.66 11.76 3.92
N LEU A 25 15.66 12.39 3.32
CA LEU A 25 15.85 13.34 2.22
C LEU A 25 16.63 14.59 2.65
N SER A 26 16.40 15.12 3.86
CA SER A 26 17.16 16.28 4.37
C SER A 26 18.64 15.95 4.60
N GLN A 27 18.94 14.73 5.02
CA GLN A 27 20.31 14.24 5.15
C GLN A 27 20.98 14.00 3.78
N LEU A 28 20.21 13.50 2.79
CA LEU A 28 20.68 13.30 1.42
C LEU A 28 20.85 14.61 0.64
N ASN A 29 20.00 15.60 0.86
CA ASN A 29 20.15 16.95 0.28
C ASN A 29 21.39 17.68 0.76
N ARG A 30 21.94 17.30 1.91
CA ARG A 30 23.27 17.78 2.38
C ARG A 30 24.44 17.21 1.58
N LEU A 31 24.25 16.06 0.94
CA LEU A 31 25.27 15.36 0.14
C LEU A 31 25.33 15.81 -1.33
N GLY A 32 24.46 16.69 -1.76
CA GLY A 32 24.51 17.27 -3.10
C GLY A 32 23.13 17.51 -3.72
N LYS A 33 22.98 18.64 -4.39
CA LYS A 33 21.74 19.05 -5.09
C LYS A 33 21.34 18.13 -6.25
N ASP A 34 22.23 17.21 -6.67
CA ASP A 34 22.05 16.36 -7.84
C ASP A 34 21.53 14.95 -7.50
N MET A 35 21.23 14.68 -6.21
CA MET A 35 20.67 13.39 -5.81
C MET A 35 19.13 13.41 -5.78
N GLU A 36 18.50 13.70 -6.89
CA GLU A 36 17.07 13.51 -7.07
C GLU A 36 16.80 12.00 -7.20
N VAL A 37 16.71 11.32 -6.04
CA VAL A 37 16.36 9.89 -6.02
C VAL A 37 14.92 9.76 -6.47
N PRO A 38 14.62 9.00 -7.51
CA PRO A 38 13.25 8.82 -7.99
C PRO A 38 12.43 7.95 -7.03
N PHE A 39 12.10 8.48 -5.85
CA PHE A 39 11.23 7.82 -4.89
C PHE A 39 9.83 7.57 -5.43
N GLN A 40 9.46 8.32 -6.45
CA GLN A 40 8.16 8.24 -7.08
C GLN A 40 7.81 6.82 -7.54
N GLU A 41 8.78 6.13 -8.15
CA GLU A 41 8.58 4.74 -8.61
C GLU A 41 8.42 3.78 -7.44
N VAL A 42 9.24 3.94 -6.38
CA VAL A 42 9.20 3.09 -5.20
C VAL A 42 7.89 3.30 -4.43
N VAL A 43 7.44 4.54 -4.29
CA VAL A 43 6.17 4.88 -3.63
C VAL A 43 4.99 4.33 -4.42
N LYS A 44 5.00 4.48 -5.75
CA LYS A 44 3.98 3.90 -6.63
C LYS A 44 3.98 2.38 -6.58
N GLY A 45 5.15 1.75 -6.63
CA GLY A 45 5.32 0.31 -6.46
C GLY A 45 4.81 -0.18 -5.10
N GLY A 46 5.07 0.58 -4.04
CA GLY A 46 4.54 0.32 -2.69
C GLY A 46 3.01 0.33 -2.65
N GLY A 47 2.36 1.30 -3.30
CA GLY A 47 0.91 1.34 -3.43
C GLY A 47 0.35 0.12 -4.18
N GLN A 48 1.01 -0.29 -5.27
CA GLN A 48 0.62 -1.49 -6.01
C GLN A 48 0.81 -2.77 -5.19
N LEU A 49 1.85 -2.85 -4.36
CA LEU A 49 2.08 -3.98 -3.47
C LEU A 49 0.95 -4.10 -2.43
N ILE A 50 0.56 -2.99 -1.79
CA ILE A 50 -0.57 -2.96 -0.84
C ILE A 50 -1.86 -3.40 -1.54
N ARG A 51 -2.15 -2.83 -2.72
CA ARG A 51 -3.30 -3.22 -3.53
C ARG A 51 -3.29 -4.74 -3.84
N GLY A 52 -2.14 -5.25 -4.27
CA GLY A 52 -1.97 -6.68 -4.57
C GLY A 52 -2.23 -7.57 -3.36
N GLU A 53 -1.70 -7.24 -2.19
CA GLU A 53 -1.93 -7.98 -0.95
C GLU A 53 -3.39 -7.90 -0.49
N ALA A 54 -4.06 -6.75 -0.62
CA ALA A 54 -5.49 -6.62 -0.33
C ALA A 54 -6.34 -7.50 -1.25
N ILE A 55 -6.11 -7.44 -2.56
CA ILE A 55 -6.78 -8.28 -3.55
C ILE A 55 -6.55 -9.77 -3.26
N LYS A 56 -5.30 -10.13 -2.99
CA LYS A 56 -4.93 -11.50 -2.65
C LYS A 56 -5.67 -12.00 -1.40
N SER A 57 -5.77 -11.18 -0.35
CA SER A 57 -6.49 -11.55 0.87
C SER A 57 -7.99 -11.77 0.64
N ILE A 58 -8.61 -11.04 -0.30
CA ILE A 58 -10.01 -11.17 -0.68
C ILE A 58 -10.23 -12.44 -1.53
N GLN A 59 -9.36 -12.67 -2.51
CA GLN A 59 -9.52 -13.78 -3.48
C GLN A 59 -9.00 -15.11 -2.95
N SER A 60 -7.94 -15.10 -2.12
CA SER A 60 -7.30 -16.30 -1.60
C SER A 60 -7.65 -16.55 -0.14
N GLY A 61 -7.46 -17.80 0.26
CA GLY A 61 -7.67 -18.26 1.62
C GLY A 61 -9.02 -18.90 1.84
N ALA A 62 -9.00 -19.95 2.65
CA ALA A 62 -10.24 -20.64 3.05
C ALA A 62 -11.12 -19.68 3.85
N LYS A 63 -12.33 -19.45 3.37
CA LYS A 63 -13.35 -18.69 4.10
C LYS A 63 -14.14 -19.67 4.94
N SER A 64 -14.36 -19.36 6.22
CA SER A 64 -14.99 -20.27 7.18
C SER A 64 -16.38 -19.81 7.65
N GLY A 65 -16.92 -18.77 7.01
CA GLY A 65 -18.26 -18.29 7.32
C GLY A 65 -19.38 -19.14 6.71
N VAL A 66 -20.58 -18.60 6.73
CA VAL A 66 -21.80 -19.29 6.26
C VAL A 66 -21.72 -19.58 4.77
N LEU A 67 -22.19 -20.77 4.38
CA LEU A 67 -22.34 -21.17 2.99
C LEU A 67 -23.70 -20.71 2.48
N TYR A 68 -23.70 -19.89 1.44
CA TYR A 68 -24.90 -19.44 0.74
C TYR A 68 -25.06 -20.17 -0.56
N GLN A 69 -26.26 -20.72 -0.82
CA GLN A 69 -26.64 -21.25 -2.13
C GLN A 69 -27.37 -20.15 -2.89
N MET A 70 -26.83 -19.78 -4.02
CA MET A 70 -27.43 -18.79 -4.94
C MET A 70 -28.06 -19.54 -6.10
N TYR A 71 -29.25 -19.09 -6.54
CA TYR A 71 -30.05 -19.83 -7.52
C TYR A 71 -30.04 -19.22 -8.94
N ASN A 72 -29.56 -17.99 -9.06
CA ASN A 72 -29.49 -17.29 -10.36
C ASN A 72 -28.23 -16.45 -10.53
N PRO A 73 -27.16 -16.92 -11.16
CA PRO A 73 -26.89 -18.33 -11.54
C PRO A 73 -26.70 -19.23 -10.33
N ARG A 74 -26.95 -20.52 -10.49
CA ARG A 74 -26.77 -21.50 -9.41
C ARG A 74 -25.30 -21.63 -9.06
N ARG A 75 -24.93 -21.23 -7.85
CA ARG A 75 -23.56 -21.30 -7.33
C ARG A 75 -23.58 -21.34 -5.81
N GLU A 76 -22.53 -21.85 -5.25
CA GLU A 76 -22.27 -21.80 -3.82
C GLU A 76 -21.28 -20.68 -3.51
N HIS A 77 -21.59 -19.86 -2.51
CA HIS A 77 -20.71 -18.82 -2.03
C HIS A 77 -20.50 -18.97 -0.52
N ARG A 78 -19.26 -19.17 -0.11
CA ARG A 78 -18.89 -19.19 1.31
C ARG A 78 -18.44 -17.80 1.74
N ALA A 79 -19.18 -17.20 2.67
CA ALA A 79 -18.83 -15.94 3.27
C ALA A 79 -17.55 -16.03 4.13
N SER A 80 -16.91 -14.91 4.40
CA SER A 80 -15.86 -14.84 5.41
C SER A 80 -16.46 -14.85 6.81
N ALA A 81 -15.75 -15.42 7.77
CA ALA A 81 -16.06 -15.25 9.19
C ALA A 81 -15.57 -13.88 9.71
N PRO A 82 -16.02 -13.44 10.88
CA PRO A 82 -15.48 -12.26 11.57
C PRO A 82 -13.95 -12.31 11.67
N GLY A 83 -13.29 -11.18 11.44
CA GLY A 83 -11.82 -11.07 11.44
C GLY A 83 -11.11 -11.61 10.18
N GLN A 84 -11.81 -12.35 9.31
CA GLN A 84 -11.26 -12.79 8.02
C GLN A 84 -11.50 -11.73 6.94
N ALA A 85 -10.57 -11.60 6.00
CA ALA A 85 -10.79 -10.76 4.82
C ALA A 85 -12.06 -11.17 4.07
N PRO A 86 -12.81 -10.22 3.48
CA PRO A 86 -14.05 -10.51 2.76
C PRO A 86 -13.89 -11.60 1.71
N ALA A 87 -14.92 -12.38 1.51
CA ALA A 87 -14.98 -13.33 0.41
C ALA A 87 -15.35 -12.59 -0.88
N SER A 88 -14.62 -12.87 -1.96
CA SER A 88 -14.99 -12.36 -3.29
C SER A 88 -16.17 -13.16 -3.81
N ASP A 89 -17.25 -12.49 -4.17
CA ASP A 89 -18.39 -13.09 -4.87
C ASP A 89 -18.39 -12.66 -6.35
N THR A 90 -18.72 -11.42 -6.63
CA THR A 90 -18.79 -10.86 -7.99
C THR A 90 -17.49 -10.21 -8.46
N GLY A 91 -16.51 -10.08 -7.60
CA GLY A 91 -15.27 -9.34 -7.89
C GLY A 91 -15.41 -7.82 -7.78
N ASN A 92 -16.60 -7.31 -7.44
CA ASN A 92 -16.85 -5.86 -7.38
C ASN A 92 -15.93 -5.15 -6.39
N LEU A 93 -15.70 -5.70 -5.19
CA LEU A 93 -14.78 -5.12 -4.21
C LEU A 93 -13.36 -5.05 -4.76
N VAL A 94 -12.88 -6.12 -5.38
CA VAL A 94 -11.53 -6.23 -5.95
C VAL A 94 -11.31 -5.22 -7.07
N SER A 95 -12.29 -5.07 -7.97
CA SER A 95 -12.23 -4.11 -9.10
C SER A 95 -12.23 -2.65 -8.63
N LYS A 96 -12.80 -2.36 -7.46
CA LYS A 96 -12.91 -1.03 -6.87
C LYS A 96 -11.71 -0.62 -6.01
N ILE A 97 -10.74 -1.51 -5.78
CA ILE A 97 -9.49 -1.16 -5.09
C ILE A 97 -8.54 -0.52 -6.11
N ILE A 98 -8.24 0.76 -5.92
CA ILE A 98 -7.45 1.56 -6.84
C ILE A 98 -6.25 2.21 -6.14
N VAL A 99 -5.24 2.54 -6.93
CA VAL A 99 -4.06 3.28 -6.49
C VAL A 99 -4.05 4.63 -7.18
N LYS A 100 -4.14 5.71 -6.41
CA LYS A 100 -4.11 7.09 -6.92
C LYS A 100 -2.84 7.78 -6.46
N GLN A 101 -2.09 8.34 -7.39
CA GLN A 101 -0.95 9.19 -7.05
C GLN A 101 -1.45 10.60 -6.74
N LYS A 102 -1.27 11.04 -5.50
CA LYS A 102 -1.67 12.37 -5.03
C LYS A 102 -0.58 13.42 -5.27
N THR A 103 0.66 13.07 -5.00
CA THR A 103 1.84 13.89 -5.26
C THR A 103 3.01 12.98 -5.66
N LYS A 104 4.16 13.57 -6.02
CA LYS A 104 5.38 12.79 -6.34
C LYS A 104 5.74 11.75 -5.27
N ASN A 105 5.46 12.04 -3.99
CA ASN A 105 5.87 11.23 -2.84
C ASN A 105 4.68 10.67 -2.03
N ILE A 106 3.45 10.82 -2.52
CA ILE A 106 2.24 10.34 -1.83
C ILE A 106 1.39 9.57 -2.80
N VAL A 107 1.10 8.33 -2.44
CA VAL A 107 0.19 7.45 -3.14
C VAL A 107 -0.90 7.01 -2.17
N ASN A 108 -2.15 7.13 -2.57
CA ASN A 108 -3.30 6.61 -1.85
C ASN A 108 -3.70 5.26 -2.44
N VAL A 109 -4.00 4.32 -1.56
CA VAL A 109 -4.67 3.07 -1.93
C VAL A 109 -6.08 3.15 -1.37
N GLU A 110 -7.06 3.18 -2.26
CA GLU A 110 -8.45 3.47 -1.92
C GLU A 110 -9.37 2.34 -2.40
N SER A 111 -10.47 2.12 -1.70
CA SER A 111 -11.57 1.30 -2.20
C SER A 111 -12.77 2.20 -2.48
N ASN A 112 -13.22 2.20 -3.74
CA ASN A 112 -14.40 2.95 -4.18
C ASN A 112 -15.70 2.14 -4.05
N ALA A 113 -15.69 1.02 -3.33
CA ALA A 113 -16.90 0.28 -3.04
C ALA A 113 -17.60 0.90 -1.82
N ASP A 114 -18.86 1.29 -1.93
CA ASP A 114 -19.62 2.01 -0.91
C ASP A 114 -19.69 1.27 0.44
N TYR A 115 -19.61 -0.06 0.39
CA TYR A 115 -19.65 -0.94 1.55
C TYR A 115 -18.27 -1.29 2.11
N SER A 116 -17.18 -0.83 1.52
CA SER A 116 -15.82 -1.21 1.91
C SER A 116 -15.47 -0.79 3.34
N ALA A 117 -15.94 0.39 3.76
CA ALA A 117 -15.74 0.88 5.13
C ALA A 117 -16.47 -0.01 6.15
N PHE A 118 -17.67 -0.47 5.83
CA PHE A 118 -18.41 -1.38 6.69
C PHE A 118 -17.71 -2.74 6.83
N LEU A 119 -17.08 -3.22 5.78
CA LEU A 119 -16.28 -4.45 5.85
C LEU A 119 -15.03 -4.26 6.69
N GLU A 120 -14.31 -3.17 6.52
CA GLU A 120 -13.05 -2.93 7.24
C GLU A 120 -13.27 -2.73 8.73
N TYR A 121 -14.27 -1.92 9.11
CA TYR A 121 -14.49 -1.48 10.50
C TYR A 121 -15.66 -2.18 11.20
N GLY A 122 -16.47 -2.91 10.46
CA GLY A 122 -17.71 -3.47 10.97
C GLY A 122 -18.83 -2.43 11.08
N THR A 123 -19.97 -2.87 11.59
CA THR A 123 -21.15 -2.06 11.93
C THR A 123 -21.71 -2.53 13.26
N SER A 124 -22.76 -1.89 13.76
CA SER A 124 -23.49 -2.35 14.96
C SER A 124 -24.09 -3.77 14.82
N LYS A 125 -24.20 -4.29 13.57
CA LYS A 125 -24.80 -5.60 13.25
C LYS A 125 -23.84 -6.58 12.59
N MET A 126 -22.62 -6.15 12.29
CA MET A 126 -21.63 -6.95 11.57
C MET A 126 -20.23 -6.71 12.13
N ASP A 127 -19.58 -7.78 12.54
CA ASP A 127 -18.19 -7.72 12.97
C ASP A 127 -17.25 -7.36 11.80
N PRO A 128 -16.12 -6.72 12.09
CA PRO A 128 -15.16 -6.28 11.08
C PRO A 128 -14.55 -7.46 10.31
N ARG A 129 -14.30 -7.23 9.04
CA ARG A 129 -13.63 -8.13 8.09
C ARG A 129 -12.52 -7.37 7.37
N PRO A 130 -11.43 -7.04 8.09
CA PRO A 130 -10.41 -6.13 7.58
C PRO A 130 -9.64 -6.76 6.42
N PHE A 131 -9.33 -5.96 5.40
CA PHE A 131 -8.57 -6.36 4.23
C PHE A 131 -7.50 -5.35 3.81
N MET A 132 -7.74 -4.05 4.07
CA MET A 132 -6.79 -3.01 3.73
C MET A 132 -5.71 -2.84 4.79
N LEU A 133 -6.09 -2.79 6.07
CA LEU A 133 -5.14 -2.63 7.17
C LEU A 133 -4.16 -3.81 7.24
N PRO A 134 -4.60 -5.09 7.21
CA PRO A 134 -3.68 -6.23 7.18
C PRO A 134 -2.77 -6.24 5.94
N ALA A 135 -3.28 -5.83 4.77
CA ALA A 135 -2.49 -5.72 3.55
C ALA A 135 -1.39 -4.65 3.67
N PHE A 136 -1.72 -3.51 4.28
CA PHE A 136 -0.74 -2.45 4.57
C PHE A 136 0.35 -2.94 5.53
N GLU A 137 -0.02 -3.53 6.66
CA GLU A 137 0.95 -4.01 7.67
C GLU A 137 1.89 -5.08 7.08
N LYS A 138 1.37 -5.98 6.28
CA LYS A 138 2.16 -7.00 5.58
C LYS A 138 3.13 -6.40 4.56
N SER A 139 2.71 -5.34 3.87
CA SER A 139 3.48 -4.68 2.82
C SER A 139 4.51 -3.68 3.36
N LYS A 140 4.39 -3.23 4.61
CA LYS A 140 5.22 -2.20 5.24
C LYS A 140 6.71 -2.51 5.19
N LYS A 141 7.11 -3.70 5.64
CA LYS A 141 8.53 -4.12 5.63
C LYS A 141 9.11 -4.22 4.21
N PRO A 142 8.47 -4.91 3.25
CA PRO A 142 8.92 -4.94 1.85
C PRO A 142 9.08 -3.55 1.23
N ILE A 143 8.12 -2.63 1.48
CA ILE A 143 8.20 -1.26 0.98
C ILE A 143 9.41 -0.52 1.55
N LEU A 144 9.62 -0.58 2.87
CA LEU A 144 10.78 0.03 3.51
C LEU A 144 12.09 -0.53 2.97
N ASN A 145 12.18 -1.84 2.80
CA ASN A 145 13.36 -2.48 2.22
C ASN A 145 13.63 -2.02 0.78
N ALA A 146 12.58 -1.86 -0.04
CA ALA A 146 12.71 -1.34 -1.40
C ALA A 146 13.21 0.12 -1.41
N VAL A 147 12.70 0.96 -0.49
CA VAL A 147 13.18 2.33 -0.29
C VAL A 147 14.66 2.33 0.07
N PHE A 148 15.06 1.56 1.10
CA PHE A 148 16.45 1.49 1.53
C PHE A 148 17.39 0.99 0.43
N LYS A 149 16.98 -0.07 -0.28
CA LYS A 149 17.76 -0.60 -1.41
C LYS A 149 17.97 0.46 -2.50
N ARG A 150 16.94 1.22 -2.84
CA ARG A 150 17.04 2.27 -3.87
C ARG A 150 17.94 3.42 -3.42
N VAL A 151 17.81 3.85 -2.15
CA VAL A 151 18.68 4.88 -1.56
C VAL A 151 20.14 4.42 -1.58
N LYS A 152 20.41 3.21 -1.10
CA LYS A 152 21.77 2.63 -1.06
C LYS A 152 22.38 2.58 -2.46
N SER A 153 21.65 2.06 -3.45
CA SER A 153 22.11 1.98 -4.85
C SER A 153 22.48 3.35 -5.41
N LYS A 154 21.69 4.39 -5.11
CA LYS A 154 21.99 5.76 -5.58
C LYS A 154 23.20 6.38 -4.88
N ILE A 155 23.38 6.11 -3.60
CA ILE A 155 24.58 6.55 -2.87
C ILE A 155 25.84 5.88 -3.45
N GLU A 156 25.80 4.59 -3.73
CA GLU A 156 26.92 3.84 -4.33
C GLU A 156 27.26 4.37 -5.72
N GLU A 157 26.24 4.63 -6.56
CA GLU A 157 26.41 5.23 -7.89
C GLU A 157 27.09 6.60 -7.81
N TYR A 158 26.62 7.45 -6.90
CA TYR A 158 27.17 8.81 -6.69
C TYR A 158 28.62 8.75 -6.18
N THR A 159 28.91 7.90 -5.21
CA THR A 159 30.26 7.76 -4.64
C THR A 159 31.24 7.26 -5.71
N LYS A 160 30.85 6.30 -6.54
CA LYS A 160 31.66 5.81 -7.64
C LYS A 160 31.97 6.93 -8.66
N TRP A 161 30.99 7.76 -8.96
CA TRP A 161 31.15 8.89 -9.89
C TRP A 161 32.11 9.97 -9.33
N GLN A 162 32.01 10.30 -8.04
CA GLN A 162 32.91 11.21 -7.37
C GLN A 162 34.37 10.73 -7.39
N ILE A 163 34.57 9.45 -7.10
CA ILE A 163 35.92 8.84 -7.16
C ILE A 163 36.49 8.91 -8.57
N LEU A 164 35.71 8.59 -9.59
CA LEU A 164 36.16 8.69 -11.00
C LEU A 164 36.52 10.12 -11.38
N GLN A 165 35.77 11.12 -10.95
CA GLN A 165 36.10 12.52 -11.18
C GLN A 165 37.39 12.97 -10.48
N LEU A 166 37.62 12.51 -9.24
CA LEU A 166 38.85 12.80 -8.53
C LEU A 166 40.07 12.19 -9.23
N LEU A 167 39.97 10.95 -9.68
CA LEU A 167 41.04 10.27 -10.43
C LEU A 167 41.33 10.97 -11.77
N TYR A 168 40.29 11.41 -12.48
CA TYR A 168 40.44 12.16 -13.73
C TYR A 168 41.15 13.50 -13.55
N ARG A 169 40.85 14.24 -12.44
CA ARG A 169 41.50 15.50 -12.12
C ARG A 169 42.97 15.37 -11.70
N GLN A 170 43.42 14.18 -11.31
CA GLN A 170 44.83 13.92 -10.96
C GLN A 170 45.68 13.57 -12.20
N GLN A 171 45.06 13.29 -13.35
CA GLN A 171 45.75 12.93 -14.60
C GLN A 171 46.00 14.12 -15.53
N TYR A 172 45.41 15.26 -15.24
CA TYR A 172 45.53 16.51 -15.99
C TYR A 172 45.76 17.70 -15.02
#